data_efe1055f21b531f10298e6db0fdae937
#
_entry.id   efe1055f21b531f10298e6db0fdae937
#
_cell.length_a   1.000
_cell.length_b   1.000
_cell.length_c   1.000
_cell.angle_alpha   90.00
_cell.angle_beta   90.00
_cell.angle_gamma   90.00
#
_symmetry.space_group_name_H-M   'P 1'
#
loop_
_entity.id
_entity.type
_entity.pdbx_description
1 polymer ?
#
loop_
_entity_poly.entity_id
_entity_poly.type
_entity_poly.pdbx_seq_one_letter_code
_entity_poly.pdbx_strand_id
1 'polypeptide(L)'
;MDNPILNDHNKQEYEPAHTAEHILNQTMVRMFGCERSRNTHVERKKSKLNYDLPVCPTAEQIAEVERRVNEVIEADMPVTMEYVTRDQIPPEVSLAKLPDDASETLRLVRVGDYDICACLGSHVEHTRECGHFRISSTSWTPLVPQTLRTPQPSQPPATGSFRIVFRLDNPSEKY
;
A
#
# COMPACT_ATOMS: atom_id res chain seq x y z
N MET A 1 21.39 -12.15 -18.65
CA MET A 1 20.06 -12.77 -18.40
C MET A 1 19.00 -11.90 -19.01
N ASP A 2 18.13 -12.50 -19.79
CA ASP A 2 17.00 -11.76 -20.32
C ASP A 2 16.03 -11.42 -19.18
N ASN A 3 15.54 -10.17 -19.16
CA ASN A 3 14.53 -9.78 -18.19
C ASN A 3 13.22 -10.52 -18.51
N PRO A 4 12.50 -10.99 -17.50
CA PRO A 4 11.21 -11.63 -17.73
C PRO A 4 10.23 -10.66 -18.38
N ILE A 5 9.34 -11.20 -19.21
CA ILE A 5 8.27 -10.42 -19.82
C ILE A 5 7.21 -10.17 -18.76
N LEU A 6 6.95 -8.91 -18.46
CA LEU A 6 5.94 -8.48 -17.51
C LEU A 6 4.84 -7.71 -18.22
N ASN A 7 3.67 -7.62 -17.59
CA ASN A 7 2.60 -6.76 -18.08
C ASN A 7 3.04 -5.31 -18.08
N ASP A 8 2.63 -4.56 -19.10
CA ASP A 8 2.97 -3.13 -19.20
C ASP A 8 2.39 -2.34 -18.03
N HIS A 9 3.19 -1.41 -17.53
CA HIS A 9 2.76 -0.49 -16.49
C HIS A 9 2.63 0.91 -17.09
N ASN A 10 1.39 1.38 -17.24
CA ASN A 10 1.06 2.61 -17.98
C ASN A 10 1.10 3.89 -17.14
N LYS A 11 1.38 3.79 -15.83
CA LYS A 11 1.45 4.96 -14.94
C LYS A 11 2.88 5.26 -14.55
N GLN A 12 3.27 6.51 -14.77
CA GLN A 12 4.49 7.05 -14.18
C GLN A 12 4.17 7.49 -12.77
N GLU A 13 4.64 6.73 -11.78
CA GLU A 13 4.37 6.98 -10.37
C GLU A 13 5.55 7.73 -9.73
N TYR A 14 5.21 8.60 -8.76
CA TYR A 14 6.21 9.29 -7.96
C TYR A 14 6.74 8.33 -6.89
N GLU A 15 7.98 7.93 -7.00
CA GLU A 15 8.58 6.83 -6.24
C GLU A 15 8.47 6.98 -4.72
N PRO A 16 8.78 8.15 -4.10
CA PRO A 16 8.62 8.30 -2.66
C PRO A 16 7.18 8.07 -2.18
N ALA A 17 6.20 8.60 -2.89
CA ALA A 17 4.79 8.43 -2.52
C ALA A 17 4.32 7.00 -2.77
N HIS A 18 4.79 6.34 -3.81
CA HIS A 18 4.44 4.95 -4.10
C HIS A 18 4.99 4.00 -3.02
N THR A 19 6.22 4.21 -2.58
CA THR A 19 6.79 3.43 -1.48
C THR A 19 6.06 3.71 -0.17
N ALA A 20 5.73 4.96 0.12
CA ALA A 20 4.93 5.33 1.29
C ALA A 20 3.54 4.66 1.26
N GLU A 21 2.92 4.53 0.08
CA GLU A 21 1.67 3.78 -0.09
C GLU A 21 1.82 2.33 0.37
N HIS A 22 2.87 1.64 -0.04
CA HIS A 22 3.12 0.26 0.38
C HIS A 22 3.28 0.15 1.90
N ILE A 23 4.01 1.08 2.51
CA ILE A 23 4.19 1.12 3.97
C ILE A 23 2.86 1.36 4.68
N LEU A 24 2.07 2.32 4.19
CA LEU A 24 0.75 2.64 4.75
C LEU A 24 -0.20 1.45 4.63
N ASN A 25 -0.27 0.80 3.46
CA ASN A 25 -1.10 -0.38 3.27
C ASN A 25 -0.78 -1.47 4.29
N GLN A 26 0.49 -1.80 4.48
CA GLN A 26 0.88 -2.82 5.46
C GLN A 26 0.56 -2.40 6.89
N THR A 27 0.74 -1.13 7.22
CA THR A 27 0.40 -0.60 8.54
C THR A 27 -1.10 -0.76 8.82
N MET A 28 -1.94 -0.42 7.84
CA MET A 28 -3.39 -0.59 7.95
C MET A 28 -3.79 -2.06 8.10
N VAL A 29 -3.18 -2.96 7.32
CA VAL A 29 -3.41 -4.40 7.45
C VAL A 29 -3.05 -4.89 8.84
N ARG A 30 -1.90 -4.48 9.38
CA ARG A 30 -1.44 -4.91 10.71
C ARG A 30 -2.29 -4.36 11.85
N MET A 31 -2.74 -3.11 11.74
CA MET A 31 -3.50 -2.47 12.81
C MET A 31 -4.99 -2.85 12.80
N PHE A 32 -5.59 -2.97 11.62
CA PHE A 32 -7.04 -3.12 11.49
C PHE A 32 -7.48 -4.46 10.91
N GLY A 33 -6.56 -5.28 10.44
CA GLY A 33 -6.89 -6.57 9.81
C GLY A 33 -7.66 -6.43 8.50
N CYS A 34 -7.61 -5.25 7.89
CA CYS A 34 -8.29 -4.98 6.63
C CYS A 34 -7.44 -5.40 5.42
N GLU A 35 -8.04 -5.38 4.25
CA GLU A 35 -7.32 -5.55 3.00
C GLU A 35 -6.56 -4.26 2.63
N ARG A 36 -5.56 -4.41 1.78
CA ARG A 36 -4.84 -3.26 1.19
C ARG A 36 -5.82 -2.40 0.39
N SER A 37 -5.53 -1.10 0.28
CA SER A 37 -6.37 -0.18 -0.47
C SER A 37 -6.51 -0.62 -1.93
N ARG A 38 -7.73 -0.61 -2.43
CA ARG A 38 -8.02 -0.90 -3.86
C ARG A 38 -8.24 0.35 -4.67
N ASN A 39 -8.62 1.42 -4.02
CA ASN A 39 -8.85 2.72 -4.64
C ASN A 39 -7.76 3.67 -4.19
N THR A 40 -6.64 3.62 -4.91
CA THR A 40 -5.43 4.34 -4.58
C THR A 40 -5.12 5.37 -5.66
N HIS A 41 -4.83 6.59 -5.23
CA HIS A 41 -4.41 7.67 -6.10
C HIS A 41 -3.14 8.31 -5.54
N VAL A 42 -2.00 7.97 -6.14
CA VAL A 42 -0.68 8.36 -5.65
C VAL A 42 -0.12 9.47 -6.53
N GLU A 43 0.16 10.62 -5.93
CA GLU A 43 0.71 11.79 -6.61
C GLU A 43 1.80 12.47 -5.77
N ARG A 44 2.61 13.30 -6.44
CA ARG A 44 3.71 14.03 -5.79
C ARG A 44 3.23 14.95 -4.66
N LYS A 45 2.15 15.70 -4.88
CA LYS A 45 1.67 16.70 -3.90
C LYS A 45 0.89 16.08 -2.76
N LYS A 46 0.02 15.14 -3.06
CA LYS A 46 -0.79 14.42 -2.07
C LYS A 46 -1.28 13.12 -2.66
N SER A 47 -1.48 12.15 -1.80
CA SER A 47 -1.98 10.84 -2.19
C SER A 47 -3.21 10.47 -1.38
N LYS A 48 -4.10 9.68 -1.97
CA LYS A 48 -5.38 9.30 -1.38
C LYS A 48 -5.54 7.79 -1.44
N LEU A 49 -5.88 7.17 -0.30
CA LEU A 49 -6.15 5.75 -0.20
C LEU A 49 -7.44 5.54 0.58
N ASN A 50 -8.26 4.59 0.11
CA ASN A 50 -9.48 4.20 0.78
C ASN A 50 -9.38 2.79 1.33
N TYR A 51 -9.91 2.58 2.53
CA TYR A 51 -9.94 1.28 3.20
C TYR A 51 -11.36 0.99 3.66
N ASP A 52 -11.83 -0.24 3.40
CA ASP A 52 -13.13 -0.70 3.90
C ASP A 52 -12.95 -1.24 5.31
N LEU A 53 -13.60 -0.61 6.29
CA LEU A 53 -13.45 -0.92 7.71
C LEU A 53 -14.79 -1.13 8.38
N PRO A 54 -14.83 -1.96 9.45
CA PRO A 54 -16.07 -2.15 10.23
C PRO A 54 -16.41 -0.97 11.14
N VAL A 55 -15.40 -0.18 11.54
CA VAL A 55 -15.54 0.97 12.43
C VAL A 55 -14.61 2.08 11.99
N CYS A 56 -15.07 3.32 12.07
CA CYS A 56 -14.21 4.48 11.80
C CYS A 56 -13.07 4.54 12.82
N PRO A 57 -11.80 4.64 12.36
CA PRO A 57 -10.67 4.76 13.27
C PRO A 57 -10.76 6.00 14.17
N THR A 58 -10.29 5.86 15.40
CA THR A 58 -10.21 6.97 16.33
C THR A 58 -9.03 7.90 16.00
N ALA A 59 -9.04 9.11 16.55
CA ALA A 59 -7.92 10.05 16.40
C ALA A 59 -6.60 9.45 16.88
N GLU A 60 -6.64 8.70 17.98
CA GLU A 60 -5.47 8.01 18.52
C GLU A 60 -4.93 6.93 17.58
N GLN A 61 -5.83 6.16 16.96
CA GLN A 61 -5.45 5.16 15.97
C GLN A 61 -4.85 5.79 14.72
N ILE A 62 -5.40 6.91 14.26
CA ILE A 62 -4.87 7.66 13.11
C ILE A 62 -3.45 8.17 13.41
N ALA A 63 -3.23 8.72 14.61
CA ALA A 63 -1.91 9.16 15.03
C ALA A 63 -0.91 7.99 15.11
N GLU A 64 -1.36 6.82 15.54
CA GLU A 64 -0.54 5.61 15.58
C GLU A 64 -0.16 5.11 14.18
N VAL A 65 -1.08 5.20 13.22
CA VAL A 65 -0.78 4.89 11.81
C VAL A 65 0.37 5.77 11.31
N GLU A 66 0.26 7.08 11.51
CA GLU A 66 1.29 8.03 11.10
C GLU A 66 2.64 7.74 11.77
N ARG A 67 2.63 7.46 13.06
CA ARG A 67 3.84 7.12 13.82
C ARG A 67 4.52 5.87 13.28
N ARG A 68 3.75 4.80 13.03
CA ARG A 68 4.31 3.53 12.53
C ARG A 68 4.88 3.66 11.12
N VAL A 69 4.21 4.40 10.24
CA VAL A 69 4.74 4.64 8.88
C VAL A 69 6.06 5.39 8.97
N ASN A 70 6.15 6.43 9.80
CA ASN A 70 7.40 7.19 9.97
C ASN A 70 8.50 6.36 10.62
N GLU A 71 8.16 5.45 11.52
CA GLU A 71 9.13 4.53 12.12
C GLU A 71 9.80 3.65 11.05
N VAL A 72 9.03 3.14 10.09
CA VAL A 72 9.57 2.35 8.96
C VAL A 72 10.44 3.23 8.06
N ILE A 73 10.01 4.45 7.76
CA ILE A 73 10.79 5.39 6.96
C ILE A 73 12.14 5.70 7.64
N GLU A 74 12.11 6.01 8.92
CA GLU A 74 13.31 6.35 9.70
C GLU A 74 14.26 5.17 9.90
N ALA A 75 13.72 3.94 9.85
CA ALA A 75 14.55 2.73 9.93
C ALA A 75 15.43 2.51 8.70
N ASP A 76 15.22 3.29 7.63
CA ASP A 76 16.03 3.26 6.42
C ASP A 76 16.15 1.86 5.83
N MET A 77 15.02 1.18 5.69
CA MET A 77 14.97 -0.20 5.16
C MET A 77 15.24 -0.22 3.65
N PRO A 78 15.95 -1.23 3.14
CA PRO A 78 16.12 -1.38 1.71
C PRO A 78 14.79 -1.76 1.05
N VAL A 79 14.52 -1.17 -0.10
CA VAL A 79 13.38 -1.54 -0.96
C VAL A 79 13.93 -2.35 -2.11
N THR A 80 13.58 -3.64 -2.16
CA THR A 80 14.15 -4.59 -3.12
C THR A 80 13.07 -5.18 -4.00
N MET A 81 13.49 -5.67 -5.15
CA MET A 81 12.59 -6.27 -6.14
C MET A 81 13.10 -7.65 -6.52
N GLU A 82 12.19 -8.59 -6.67
CA GLU A 82 12.51 -9.94 -7.12
C GLU A 82 11.45 -10.43 -8.11
N TYR A 83 11.85 -11.30 -9.02
CA TYR A 83 10.94 -11.91 -9.98
C TYR A 83 10.66 -13.35 -9.56
N VAL A 84 9.39 -13.70 -9.50
CA VAL A 84 8.94 -15.03 -9.12
C VAL A 84 7.87 -15.52 -10.09
N THR A 85 7.77 -16.86 -10.23
CA THR A 85 6.64 -17.47 -10.95
C THR A 85 5.43 -17.55 -10.01
N ARG A 86 4.24 -17.75 -10.57
CA ARG A 86 2.99 -17.80 -9.78
C ARG A 86 3.02 -18.86 -8.69
N ASP A 87 3.66 -19.99 -8.94
CA ASP A 87 3.80 -21.09 -7.97
C ASP A 87 4.80 -20.78 -6.83
N GLN A 88 5.63 -19.75 -6.99
CA GLN A 88 6.63 -19.33 -6.00
C GLN A 88 6.19 -18.15 -5.14
N ILE A 89 4.96 -17.68 -5.32
CA ILE A 89 4.46 -16.51 -4.59
C ILE A 89 4.26 -16.86 -3.12
N PRO A 90 4.84 -16.07 -2.17
CA PRO A 90 4.61 -16.28 -0.75
C PRO A 90 3.12 -16.11 -0.39
N PRO A 91 2.62 -16.86 0.62
CA PRO A 91 1.21 -16.80 1.00
C PRO A 91 0.76 -15.44 1.53
N GLU A 92 1.68 -14.61 2.02
CA GLU A 92 1.36 -13.25 2.50
C GLU A 92 1.07 -12.26 1.37
N VAL A 93 1.41 -12.61 0.12
CA VAL A 93 1.17 -11.72 -1.02
C VAL A 93 -0.27 -11.85 -1.50
N SER A 94 -0.98 -10.72 -1.52
CA SER A 94 -2.33 -10.68 -2.06
C SER A 94 -2.31 -10.66 -3.60
N LEU A 95 -3.06 -11.58 -4.22
CA LEU A 95 -3.27 -11.63 -5.66
C LEU A 95 -4.55 -10.93 -6.09
N ALA A 96 -5.29 -10.34 -5.16
CA ALA A 96 -6.63 -9.79 -5.41
C ALA A 96 -6.65 -8.66 -6.44
N LYS A 97 -5.53 -7.95 -6.62
CA LYS A 97 -5.42 -6.84 -7.58
C LYS A 97 -4.85 -7.27 -8.94
N LEU A 98 -4.43 -8.52 -9.09
CA LEU A 98 -3.87 -8.99 -10.34
C LEU A 98 -5.00 -9.37 -11.31
N PRO A 99 -4.94 -8.93 -12.57
CA PRO A 99 -5.89 -9.39 -13.58
C PRO A 99 -5.69 -10.89 -13.87
N ASP A 100 -6.75 -11.55 -14.33
CA ASP A 100 -6.70 -12.99 -14.65
C ASP A 100 -5.66 -13.30 -15.75
N ASP A 101 -5.36 -12.32 -16.62
CA ASP A 101 -4.37 -12.39 -17.68
C ASP A 101 -2.98 -11.88 -17.26
N ALA A 102 -2.73 -11.73 -15.95
CA ALA A 102 -1.42 -11.33 -15.47
C ALA A 102 -0.32 -12.29 -15.90
N SER A 103 0.89 -11.77 -16.10
CA SER A 103 2.06 -12.55 -16.52
C SER A 103 2.31 -13.76 -15.63
N GLU A 104 2.84 -14.83 -16.20
CA GLU A 104 3.31 -16.00 -15.43
C GLU A 104 4.40 -15.62 -14.44
N THR A 105 5.22 -14.61 -14.77
CA THR A 105 6.24 -14.07 -13.91
C THR A 105 5.74 -12.79 -13.28
N LEU A 106 5.87 -12.68 -11.97
CA LEU A 106 5.48 -11.51 -11.19
C LEU A 106 6.69 -10.87 -10.55
N ARG A 107 6.66 -9.55 -10.44
CA ARG A 107 7.67 -8.80 -9.67
C ARG A 107 7.13 -8.54 -8.28
N LEU A 108 7.87 -8.99 -7.26
CA LEU A 108 7.59 -8.71 -5.87
C LEU A 108 8.47 -7.54 -5.40
N VAL A 109 7.87 -6.61 -4.68
CA VAL A 109 8.56 -5.51 -4.03
C VAL A 109 8.55 -5.75 -2.53
N ARG A 110 9.74 -5.73 -1.92
CA ARG A 110 9.90 -5.86 -0.47
C ARG A 110 10.36 -4.54 0.12
N VAL A 111 9.71 -4.14 1.21
CA VAL A 111 10.16 -3.02 2.05
C VAL A 111 10.80 -3.64 3.30
N GLY A 112 12.11 -3.90 3.25
CA GLY A 112 12.82 -4.62 4.29
C GLY A 112 12.12 -5.94 4.63
N ASP A 113 11.88 -6.16 5.92
CA ASP A 113 11.07 -7.28 6.43
C ASP A 113 9.63 -6.83 6.81
N TYR A 114 9.26 -5.61 6.47
CA TYR A 114 7.97 -5.01 6.87
C TYR A 114 6.83 -5.33 5.90
N ASP A 115 7.07 -5.25 4.59
CA ASP A 115 6.05 -5.45 3.57
C ASP A 115 6.57 -6.25 2.38
N ILE A 116 5.67 -7.00 1.74
CA ILE A 116 5.90 -7.68 0.47
C ILE A 116 4.63 -7.58 -0.38
N CYS A 117 4.77 -7.18 -1.63
CA CYS A 117 3.63 -6.95 -2.50
C CYS A 117 4.01 -7.16 -3.97
N ALA A 118 3.10 -7.73 -4.76
CA ALA A 118 3.26 -7.79 -6.21
C ALA A 118 3.01 -6.39 -6.78
N CYS A 119 3.99 -5.83 -7.47
CA CYS A 119 3.92 -4.47 -7.98
C CYS A 119 4.90 -4.25 -9.14
N LEU A 120 4.45 -3.52 -10.17
CA LEU A 120 5.26 -3.17 -11.34
C LEU A 120 5.76 -1.72 -11.33
N GLY A 121 5.31 -0.89 -10.39
CA GLY A 121 5.69 0.51 -10.32
C GLY A 121 7.10 0.75 -9.79
N SER A 122 7.59 1.96 -9.94
CA SER A 122 8.90 2.38 -9.46
C SER A 122 8.86 2.72 -7.98
N HIS A 123 9.96 2.43 -7.28
CA HIS A 123 10.11 2.67 -5.85
C HIS A 123 11.43 3.34 -5.53
N VAL A 124 11.52 3.92 -4.32
CA VAL A 124 12.79 4.39 -3.77
C VAL A 124 13.70 3.20 -3.44
N GLU A 125 14.99 3.44 -3.33
CA GLU A 125 15.97 2.40 -2.96
C GLU A 125 15.95 2.09 -1.46
N HIS A 126 15.69 3.13 -0.63
CA HIS A 126 15.64 3.04 0.83
C HIS A 126 14.47 3.85 1.36
N THR A 127 13.83 3.37 2.41
CA THR A 127 12.61 4.02 2.96
C THR A 127 12.85 5.45 3.42
N ARG A 128 14.05 5.78 3.90
CA ARG A 128 14.39 7.15 4.31
C ARG A 128 14.18 8.18 3.21
N GLU A 129 14.32 7.78 1.94
CA GLU A 129 14.12 8.65 0.78
C GLU A 129 12.68 9.14 0.63
N CYS A 130 11.72 8.53 1.32
CA CYS A 130 10.33 9.01 1.38
C CYS A 130 10.20 10.36 2.12
N GLY A 131 11.16 10.71 2.97
CA GLY A 131 11.07 11.89 3.83
C GLY A 131 10.20 11.64 5.07
N HIS A 132 9.33 12.59 5.40
CA HIS A 132 8.43 12.47 6.54
C HIS A 132 6.98 12.31 6.05
N PHE A 133 6.33 11.26 6.50
CA PHE A 133 4.92 10.96 6.18
C PHE A 133 4.00 11.76 7.10
N ARG A 134 3.04 12.45 6.51
CA ARG A 134 2.05 13.22 7.26
C ARG A 134 0.64 12.97 6.72
N ILE A 135 -0.25 12.55 7.60
CA ILE A 135 -1.68 12.44 7.27
C ILE A 135 -2.25 13.86 7.31
N SER A 136 -2.68 14.37 6.15
CA SER A 136 -3.20 15.73 6.04
C SER A 136 -4.70 15.79 6.30
N SER A 137 -5.45 14.74 5.98
CA SER A 137 -6.88 14.64 6.27
C SER A 137 -7.36 13.20 6.21
N THR A 138 -8.48 12.95 6.85
CA THR A 138 -9.20 11.67 6.79
C THR A 138 -10.68 11.93 6.61
N SER A 139 -11.40 10.95 6.06
CA SER A 139 -12.86 11.01 5.96
C SER A 139 -13.46 9.62 6.07
N TRP A 140 -14.71 9.57 6.49
CA TRP A 140 -15.49 8.33 6.63
C TRP A 140 -16.78 8.45 5.84
N THR A 141 -17.02 7.48 4.96
CA THR A 141 -18.25 7.41 4.15
C THR A 141 -18.91 6.08 4.43
N PRO A 142 -20.16 6.06 4.95
CA PRO A 142 -20.88 4.82 5.15
C PRO A 142 -21.07 4.07 3.82
N LEU A 143 -20.87 2.75 3.85
CA LEU A 143 -21.13 1.89 2.70
C LEU A 143 -22.61 1.56 2.64
N VAL A 144 -23.20 1.63 1.42
CA VAL A 144 -24.56 1.18 1.19
C VAL A 144 -24.61 -0.35 1.13
N PRO A 145 -25.73 -0.99 1.57
CA PRO A 145 -25.80 -2.45 1.62
C PRO A 145 -25.47 -3.17 0.31
N GLN A 146 -25.76 -2.56 -0.84
CA GLN A 146 -25.52 -3.14 -2.15
C GLN A 146 -24.03 -3.20 -2.52
N THR A 147 -23.18 -2.40 -1.86
CA THR A 147 -21.73 -2.37 -2.09
C THR A 147 -20.96 -3.21 -1.08
N LEU A 148 -21.64 -3.71 -0.05
CA LEU A 148 -21.02 -4.57 0.95
C LEU A 148 -20.67 -5.92 0.32
N ARG A 149 -19.43 -6.34 0.50
CA ARG A 149 -18.99 -7.65 0.05
C ARG A 149 -19.45 -8.71 1.02
N THR A 150 -19.52 -9.95 0.52
CA THR A 150 -19.71 -11.11 1.39
C THR A 150 -18.60 -11.12 2.43
N PRO A 151 -18.94 -11.08 3.74
CA PRO A 151 -17.93 -11.09 4.79
C PRO A 151 -17.08 -12.34 4.73
N GLN A 152 -15.78 -12.20 4.92
CA GLN A 152 -14.92 -13.35 5.14
C GLN A 152 -15.18 -13.91 6.55
N PRO A 153 -15.11 -15.24 6.74
CA PRO A 153 -15.45 -15.84 8.04
C PRO A 153 -14.65 -15.32 9.23
N SER A 154 -13.47 -14.76 8.99
CA SER A 154 -12.55 -14.29 10.03
C SER A 154 -12.59 -12.78 10.27
N GLN A 155 -13.39 -12.02 9.52
CA GLN A 155 -13.42 -10.56 9.63
C GLN A 155 -14.84 -10.04 9.77
N PRO A 156 -15.06 -9.03 10.64
CA PRO A 156 -16.37 -8.38 10.69
C PRO A 156 -16.67 -7.67 9.38
N PRO A 157 -17.93 -7.57 8.95
CA PRO A 157 -18.28 -6.87 7.72
C PRO A 157 -17.91 -5.40 7.81
N ALA A 158 -17.37 -4.85 6.70
CA ALA A 158 -17.10 -3.43 6.60
C ALA A 158 -18.41 -2.64 6.58
N THR A 159 -18.45 -1.54 7.32
CA THR A 159 -19.61 -0.65 7.37
C THR A 159 -19.34 0.70 6.76
N GLY A 160 -18.10 1.03 6.44
CA GLY A 160 -17.73 2.29 5.84
C GLY A 160 -16.41 2.24 5.10
N SER A 161 -16.18 3.25 4.28
CA SER A 161 -14.92 3.49 3.59
C SER A 161 -14.19 4.62 4.30
N PHE A 162 -12.99 4.33 4.75
CA PHE A 162 -12.10 5.26 5.42
C PHE A 162 -11.06 5.77 4.43
N ARG A 163 -11.03 7.08 4.19
CA ARG A 163 -10.06 7.70 3.29
C ARG A 163 -8.96 8.36 4.10
N ILE A 164 -7.71 8.06 3.72
CA ILE A 164 -6.52 8.74 4.20
C ILE A 164 -5.96 9.57 3.06
N VAL A 165 -5.71 10.85 3.31
CA VAL A 165 -4.95 11.73 2.42
C VAL A 165 -3.62 12.00 3.12
N PHE A 166 -2.51 11.71 2.45
CA PHE A 166 -1.19 11.95 3.02
C PHE A 166 -0.30 12.80 2.11
N ARG A 167 0.70 13.41 2.73
CA ARG A 167 1.76 14.16 2.08
C ARG A 167 3.11 13.70 2.62
N LEU A 168 4.14 13.89 1.80
CA LEU A 168 5.52 13.67 2.21
C LEU A 168 6.24 15.01 2.34
N ASP A 169 6.84 15.24 3.49
CA ASP A 169 7.66 16.41 3.74
C ASP A 169 9.13 16.03 3.51
N ASN A 170 9.85 16.86 2.76
CA ASN A 170 11.29 16.68 2.47
C ASN A 170 11.66 15.30 1.89
N PRO A 171 10.95 14.79 0.87
CA PRO A 171 11.39 13.56 0.21
C PRO A 171 12.69 13.80 -0.53
N SER A 172 13.40 12.71 -0.86
CA SER A 172 14.65 12.79 -1.63
C SER A 172 14.44 13.50 -2.97
N GLU A 173 15.33 14.41 -3.30
CA GLU A 173 15.32 15.15 -4.59
C GLU A 173 15.77 14.27 -5.78
N LYS A 174 16.22 13.06 -5.52
CA LYS A 174 16.66 12.10 -6.54
C LYS A 174 15.55 11.69 -7.51
N TYR A 175 14.28 11.81 -7.12
CA TYR A 175 13.10 11.32 -7.86
C TYR A 175 12.26 12.44 -8.46
#